data_42ea14f5c26815fbced30e855446d455
#
_entry.id   42ea14f5c26815fbced30e855446d455
#
_cell.length_a   1.000
_cell.length_b   1.000
_cell.length_c   1.000
_cell.angle_alpha   90.00
_cell.angle_beta   90.00
_cell.angle_gamma   90.00
#
_symmetry.space_group_name_H-M   'P 1'
#
loop_
_entity.id
_entity.type
_entity.pdbx_description
1 polymer ?
#
loop_
_entity_poly.entity_id
_entity_poly.type
_entity_poly.pdbx_seq_one_letter_code
_entity_poly.pdbx_strand_id
1 'polypeptide(L)'
;MRRPKRRYVLALAVILTGTLPACAVYRKCGFAGCPGDAKITAEVRAQFRRHPALEPPNLLHVQTLDHVVYLTGQVDTELERSMAQSVALEVMGVARVVNSINFSYEGR
;
A
#
# COMPACT_ATOMS: atom_id res chain seq x y z
N MET A 1 35.77 -26.20 22.56
CA MET A 1 36.04 -26.26 21.12
C MET A 1 34.78 -26.31 20.27
N ARG A 2 33.77 -26.97 20.72
CA ARG A 2 32.53 -27.04 19.94
C ARG A 2 31.64 -25.83 20.11
N ARG A 3 31.88 -25.09 21.15
CA ARG A 3 31.04 -23.94 21.46
C ARG A 3 31.04 -22.85 20.41
N PRO A 4 32.18 -22.55 19.75
CA PRO A 4 32.16 -21.52 18.72
C PRO A 4 31.22 -21.81 17.58
N LYS A 5 31.06 -23.07 17.24
CA LYS A 5 30.16 -23.45 16.14
C LYS A 5 28.71 -23.10 16.44
N ARG A 6 28.31 -23.28 17.69
CA ARG A 6 26.95 -22.92 18.07
C ARG A 6 26.68 -21.44 17.92
N ARG A 7 27.67 -20.65 18.25
CA ARG A 7 27.54 -19.21 18.17
C ARG A 7 27.36 -18.76 16.74
N TYR A 8 28.09 -19.38 15.85
CA TYR A 8 27.94 -19.05 14.43
C TYR A 8 26.59 -19.38 13.90
N VAL A 9 26.04 -20.53 14.29
CA VAL A 9 24.72 -20.95 13.85
C VAL A 9 23.66 -19.96 14.31
N LEU A 10 23.76 -19.53 15.56
CA LEU A 10 22.80 -18.58 16.10
C LEU A 10 22.89 -17.23 15.39
N ALA A 11 24.09 -16.79 15.10
CA ALA A 11 24.28 -15.53 14.38
C ALA A 11 23.64 -15.58 12.99
N LEU A 12 23.81 -16.69 12.29
CA LEU A 12 23.22 -16.86 10.97
C LEU A 12 21.71 -16.83 11.02
N ALA A 13 21.12 -17.47 12.02
CA ALA A 13 19.68 -17.47 12.18
C ALA A 13 19.14 -16.05 12.36
N VAL A 14 19.82 -15.25 13.15
CA VAL A 14 19.41 -13.87 13.37
C VAL A 14 19.47 -13.05 12.09
N ILE A 15 20.52 -13.24 11.31
CA ILE A 15 20.66 -12.52 10.05
C ILE A 15 19.51 -12.85 9.09
N LEU A 16 19.16 -14.12 8.99
CA LEU A 16 18.11 -14.55 8.09
C LEU A 16 16.76 -13.94 8.43
N THR A 17 16.46 -13.79 9.72
CA THR A 17 15.15 -13.26 10.11
C THR A 17 15.00 -11.77 9.80
N GLY A 18 16.09 -11.06 9.55
CA GLY A 18 16.04 -9.63 9.30
C GLY A 18 15.83 -9.24 7.84
N THR A 19 15.73 -10.18 6.92
CA THR A 19 15.74 -9.88 5.48
C THR A 19 14.39 -9.98 4.78
N LEU A 20 13.34 -10.46 5.45
CA LEU A 20 12.04 -10.67 4.82
C LEU A 20 11.27 -9.35 4.70
N PRO A 21 10.77 -9.02 3.49
CA PRO A 21 10.01 -7.77 3.28
C PRO A 21 8.75 -7.67 4.13
N ALA A 22 8.09 -8.80 4.40
CA ALA A 22 6.87 -8.81 5.20
C ALA A 22 7.12 -8.29 6.62
N CYS A 23 8.34 -8.37 7.11
CA CYS A 23 8.67 -7.88 8.43
C CYS A 23 8.61 -6.37 8.57
N ALA A 24 8.72 -5.64 7.46
CA ALA A 24 8.67 -4.18 7.51
C ALA A 24 7.32 -3.68 8.00
N VAL A 25 6.23 -4.26 7.51
CA VAL A 25 4.87 -3.90 7.93
C VAL A 25 4.67 -4.27 9.39
N TYR A 26 5.09 -5.47 9.78
CA TYR A 26 4.96 -5.93 11.14
C TYR A 26 5.71 -5.03 12.13
N ARG A 27 6.92 -4.61 11.77
CA ARG A 27 7.69 -3.72 12.65
C ARG A 27 7.01 -2.38 12.87
N LYS A 28 6.35 -1.88 11.84
CA LYS A 28 5.73 -0.56 11.92
C LYS A 28 4.52 -0.57 12.84
N CYS A 29 3.62 -1.54 12.65
CA CYS A 29 2.34 -1.53 13.33
C CYS A 29 1.91 -2.85 13.94
N GLY A 30 2.74 -3.90 13.88
CA GLY A 30 2.43 -5.20 14.45
C GLY A 30 1.52 -6.03 13.55
N PHE A 31 1.04 -7.16 14.10
CA PHE A 31 0.21 -8.11 13.33
C PHE A 31 -1.14 -7.53 12.94
N ALA A 32 -1.70 -6.68 13.77
CA ALA A 32 -3.01 -6.10 13.50
C ALA A 32 -2.95 -5.00 12.45
N GLY A 33 -1.74 -4.61 12.03
CA GLY A 33 -1.56 -3.49 11.12
C GLY A 33 -1.64 -2.16 11.85
N CYS A 34 -1.51 -1.08 11.12
CA CYS A 34 -1.54 0.26 11.70
C CYS A 34 -2.97 0.65 12.04
N PRO A 35 -3.20 1.25 13.21
CA PRO A 35 -4.55 1.66 13.58
C PRO A 35 -5.17 2.59 12.54
N GLY A 36 -6.40 2.28 12.15
CA GLY A 36 -7.14 3.10 11.22
C GLY A 36 -6.89 2.83 9.74
N ASP A 37 -5.85 2.07 9.39
CA ASP A 37 -5.51 1.84 7.99
C ASP A 37 -6.62 1.09 7.24
N ALA A 38 -7.18 0.06 7.84
CA ALA A 38 -8.25 -0.70 7.19
C ALA A 38 -9.47 0.18 6.93
N LYS A 39 -9.78 1.06 7.86
CA LYS A 39 -10.91 1.96 7.72
C LYS A 39 -10.65 2.98 6.61
N ILE A 40 -9.44 3.51 6.55
CA ILE A 40 -9.05 4.45 5.49
C ILE A 40 -9.17 3.78 4.12
N THR A 41 -8.65 2.58 3.98
CA THR A 41 -8.75 1.84 2.71
C THR A 41 -10.19 1.64 2.29
N ALA A 42 -11.04 1.22 3.23
CA ALA A 42 -12.46 1.01 2.94
C ALA A 42 -13.14 2.32 2.53
N GLU A 43 -12.81 3.40 3.19
CA GLU A 43 -13.41 4.70 2.88
C GLU A 43 -12.97 5.23 1.53
N VAL A 44 -11.68 5.09 1.20
CA VAL A 44 -11.18 5.50 -0.11
C VAL A 44 -11.89 4.71 -1.21
N ARG A 45 -12.03 3.40 -1.03
CA ARG A 45 -12.75 2.58 -2.01
C ARG A 45 -14.21 2.99 -2.12
N ALA A 46 -14.84 3.31 -1.01
CA ALA A 46 -16.23 3.77 -1.03
C ALA A 46 -16.35 5.06 -1.81
N GLN A 47 -15.43 5.99 -1.63
CA GLN A 47 -15.44 7.24 -2.36
C GLN A 47 -15.20 7.02 -3.86
N PHE A 48 -14.32 6.10 -4.22
CA PHE A 48 -14.10 5.78 -5.63
C PHE A 48 -15.39 5.27 -6.28
N ARG A 49 -16.18 4.47 -5.57
CA ARG A 49 -17.43 3.97 -6.10
C ARG A 49 -18.47 5.06 -6.36
N ARG A 50 -18.30 6.23 -5.74
CA ARG A 50 -19.19 7.37 -5.97
C ARG A 50 -18.79 8.19 -7.19
N HIS A 51 -17.66 7.89 -7.78
CA HIS A 51 -17.16 8.62 -8.95
C HIS A 51 -17.14 7.67 -10.14
N PRO A 52 -18.15 7.75 -11.03
CA PRO A 52 -18.22 6.82 -12.17
C PRO A 52 -16.99 6.80 -13.05
N ALA A 53 -16.28 7.92 -13.13
CA ALA A 53 -15.06 7.99 -13.94
C ALA A 53 -13.93 7.08 -13.39
N LEU A 54 -14.03 6.68 -12.12
CA LEU A 54 -13.02 5.82 -11.49
C LEU A 54 -13.45 4.35 -11.43
N GLU A 55 -14.63 4.05 -11.95
CA GLU A 55 -15.15 2.69 -11.98
C GLU A 55 -14.65 1.94 -13.23
N PRO A 56 -14.88 0.63 -13.32
CA PRO A 56 -14.47 -0.12 -14.50
C PRO A 56 -14.89 0.57 -15.80
N PRO A 57 -14.05 0.46 -16.84
CA PRO A 57 -12.94 -0.47 -17.00
C PRO A 57 -11.64 -0.08 -16.32
N ASN A 58 -11.62 1.00 -15.58
CA ASN A 58 -10.41 1.36 -14.83
C ASN A 58 -10.15 0.33 -13.73
N LEU A 59 -8.88 0.04 -13.50
CA LEU A 59 -8.46 -0.91 -12.49
C LEU A 59 -7.66 -0.17 -11.43
N LEU A 60 -8.31 0.15 -10.33
CA LEU A 60 -7.68 0.90 -9.25
C LEU A 60 -7.58 0.05 -8.00
N HIS A 61 -6.42 0.08 -7.38
CA HIS A 61 -6.14 -0.63 -6.15
C HIS A 61 -5.72 0.36 -5.09
N VAL A 62 -6.19 0.14 -3.87
CA VAL A 62 -5.92 1.02 -2.74
C VAL A 62 -5.29 0.20 -1.63
N GLN A 63 -4.19 0.69 -1.10
CA GLN A 63 -3.56 0.09 0.06
C GLN A 63 -3.12 1.21 0.99
N THR A 64 -3.35 1.04 2.29
CA THR A 64 -2.97 2.04 3.27
C THR A 64 -1.98 1.46 4.25
N LEU A 65 -0.91 2.20 4.53
CA LEU A 65 0.08 1.83 5.51
C LEU A 65 0.45 3.06 6.32
N ASP A 66 0.17 3.01 7.61
CA ASP A 66 0.48 4.11 8.54
C ASP A 66 -0.08 5.45 8.03
N HIS A 67 -1.36 5.43 7.65
CA HIS A 67 -2.11 6.60 7.18
C HIS A 67 -1.64 7.16 5.83
N VAL A 68 -0.75 6.46 5.14
CA VAL A 68 -0.33 6.80 3.78
C VAL A 68 -1.08 5.89 2.82
N VAL A 69 -1.79 6.49 1.88
CA VAL A 69 -2.57 5.75 0.90
C VAL A 69 -1.74 5.57 -0.37
N TYR A 70 -1.61 4.33 -0.80
CA TYR A 70 -0.90 3.97 -2.02
C TYR A 70 -1.91 3.59 -3.08
N LEU A 71 -1.94 4.32 -4.16
CA LEU A 71 -2.83 4.06 -5.29
C LEU A 71 -2.04 3.43 -6.42
N THR A 72 -2.51 2.30 -6.92
CA THR A 72 -1.92 1.61 -8.05
C THR A 72 -3.02 1.21 -9.01
N GLY A 73 -2.63 0.77 -10.19
CA GLY A 73 -3.57 0.32 -11.18
C GLY A 73 -3.42 1.08 -12.49
N GLN A 74 -4.50 1.12 -13.25
CA GLN A 74 -4.50 1.73 -14.59
C GLN A 74 -5.76 2.54 -14.84
N VAL A 75 -5.58 3.69 -15.46
CA VAL A 75 -6.67 4.54 -15.92
C VAL A 75 -6.37 5.00 -17.35
N ASP A 76 -7.36 5.59 -18.00
CA ASP A 76 -7.21 6.02 -19.37
C ASP A 76 -6.63 7.42 -19.51
N THR A 77 -6.87 8.29 -18.55
CA THR A 77 -6.53 9.72 -18.69
C THR A 77 -5.83 10.24 -17.46
N GLU A 78 -5.08 11.33 -17.66
CA GLU A 78 -4.43 12.04 -16.55
C GLU A 78 -5.47 12.63 -15.62
N LEU A 79 -6.61 13.04 -16.13
CA LEU A 79 -7.69 13.57 -15.30
C LEU A 79 -8.17 12.54 -14.31
N GLU A 80 -8.36 11.30 -14.75
CA GLU A 80 -8.79 10.23 -13.86
C GLU A 80 -7.74 9.93 -12.80
N ARG A 81 -6.48 9.96 -13.19
CA ARG A 81 -5.38 9.74 -12.26
C ARG A 81 -5.35 10.82 -11.18
N SER A 82 -5.51 12.07 -11.58
CA SER A 82 -5.53 13.19 -10.65
C SER A 82 -6.78 13.16 -9.78
N MET A 83 -7.90 12.77 -10.35
CA MET A 83 -9.15 12.65 -9.61
C MET A 83 -9.03 11.61 -8.50
N ALA A 84 -8.43 10.46 -8.81
CA ALA A 84 -8.24 9.42 -7.79
C ALA A 84 -7.42 9.95 -6.61
N GLN A 85 -6.36 10.69 -6.90
CA GLN A 85 -5.54 11.26 -5.85
C GLN A 85 -6.32 12.27 -5.00
N SER A 86 -7.06 13.15 -5.65
CA SER A 86 -7.84 14.17 -4.94
C SER A 86 -8.90 13.54 -4.05
N VAL A 87 -9.61 12.54 -4.57
CA VAL A 87 -10.64 11.84 -3.81
C VAL A 87 -10.04 11.16 -2.59
N ALA A 88 -8.89 10.51 -2.77
CA ALA A 88 -8.23 9.84 -1.65
C ALA A 88 -7.76 10.84 -0.59
N LEU A 89 -7.29 12.01 -1.00
CA LEU A 89 -6.84 13.03 -0.06
C LEU A 89 -7.96 13.60 0.80
N GLU A 90 -9.20 13.53 0.32
CA GLU A 90 -10.34 14.03 1.06
C GLU A 90 -10.78 13.11 2.18
N VAL A 91 -10.33 11.88 2.19
CA VAL A 91 -10.73 10.92 3.22
C VAL A 91 -10.06 11.28 4.55
N MET A 92 -10.87 11.31 5.60
CA MET A 92 -10.38 11.64 6.92
C MET A 92 -9.33 10.63 7.40
N GLY A 93 -8.25 11.12 7.96
CA GLY A 93 -7.18 10.28 8.47
C GLY A 93 -6.03 10.06 7.50
N VAL A 94 -6.19 10.44 6.24
CA VAL A 94 -5.12 10.28 5.24
C VAL A 94 -4.06 11.35 5.46
N ALA A 95 -2.83 10.90 5.73
CA ALA A 95 -1.70 11.81 5.90
C ALA A 95 -1.09 12.18 4.56
N ARG A 96 -1.06 11.24 3.61
CA ARG A 96 -0.44 11.46 2.32
C ARG A 96 -0.93 10.41 1.33
N VAL A 97 -0.90 10.75 0.05
CA VAL A 97 -1.25 9.81 -1.02
C VAL A 97 -0.05 9.65 -1.93
N VAL A 98 0.32 8.41 -2.19
CA VAL A 98 1.34 8.06 -3.18
C VAL A 98 0.61 7.54 -4.41
N ASN A 99 0.66 8.29 -5.49
CA ASN A 99 -0.09 7.98 -6.70
C ASN A 99 0.82 7.30 -7.72
N SER A 100 0.73 5.98 -7.80
CA SER A 100 1.50 5.17 -8.73
C SER A 100 0.59 4.55 -9.80
N ILE A 101 -0.47 5.25 -10.14
CA ILE A 101 -1.40 4.80 -11.18
C ILE A 101 -0.76 5.01 -12.55
N ASN A 102 -0.86 4.01 -13.40
CA ASN A 102 -0.35 4.05 -14.75
C ASN A 102 -1.47 4.32 -15.76
N PHE A 103 -1.08 4.73 -16.94
CA PHE A 103 -2.03 4.91 -18.04
C PHE A 103 -2.13 3.65 -18.86
N SER A 104 -3.33 3.35 -19.31
CA SER A 104 -3.58 2.26 -20.23
C SER A 104 -3.61 2.84 -21.66
N TYR A 105 -2.59 2.54 -22.44
CA TYR A 105 -2.52 3.03 -23.80
C TYR A 105 -2.90 1.98 -24.84
N GLU A 106 -3.46 0.90 -24.37
CA GLU A 106 -3.83 -0.20 -25.26
C GLU A 106 -4.81 0.28 -26.33
N GLY A 107 -4.47 0.06 -27.55
CA GLY A 107 -5.37 0.40 -28.64
C GLY A 107 -5.48 1.87 -28.98
N ARG A 108 -4.56 2.65 -28.51
CA ARG A 108 -4.61 4.09 -28.70
C ARG A 108 -3.60 4.59 -29.65
#